data_eb8d2917337b2c9053729bcb9779debf
#
_entry.id   eb8d2917337b2c9053729bcb9779debf
#
_cell.length_a   1.000
_cell.length_b   1.000
_cell.length_c   1.000
_cell.angle_alpha   90.00
_cell.angle_beta   90.00
_cell.angle_gamma   90.00
#
_symmetry.space_group_name_H-M   'P 1'
#
loop_
_entity.id
_entity.type
_entity.pdbx_description
1 polymer ?
#
loop_
_entity_poly.entity_id
_entity_poly.type
_entity_poly.pdbx_seq_one_letter_code
_entity_poly.pdbx_strand_id
1 'polypeptide(L)'
;MFSAERIREILEESLPDCIAIVNDDMNDGEHFSAQVTSSAFVGKGLVQQHQLVYGALGDHMKSDIHALALRTFTPDRWPGSST
;
A
#
# COMPACT_ATOMS: atom_id res chain seq x y z
N MET A 1 -7.01 -14.07 10.26
CA MET A 1 -5.72 -13.35 10.14
C MET A 1 -5.54 -12.84 8.71
N PHE A 2 -5.24 -11.57 8.55
CA PHE A 2 -5.03 -10.98 7.23
C PHE A 2 -3.55 -11.14 6.85
N SER A 3 -3.25 -11.30 5.56
CA SER A 3 -1.88 -11.54 5.13
C SER A 3 -1.32 -10.33 4.35
N ALA A 4 0.01 -10.18 4.41
CA ALA A 4 0.71 -9.16 3.62
C ALA A 4 0.45 -9.38 2.12
N GLU A 5 0.41 -10.62 1.68
CA GLU A 5 0.12 -10.98 0.28
C GLU A 5 -1.27 -10.48 -0.14
N ARG A 6 -2.27 -10.61 0.74
CA ARG A 6 -3.62 -10.17 0.43
C ARG A 6 -3.70 -8.65 0.31
N ILE A 7 -2.99 -7.92 1.18
CA ILE A 7 -2.91 -6.46 1.09
C ILE A 7 -2.31 -6.06 -0.26
N ARG A 8 -1.21 -6.70 -0.65
CA ARG A 8 -0.56 -6.44 -1.93
C ARG A 8 -1.53 -6.68 -3.09
N GLU A 9 -2.24 -7.79 -3.08
CA GLU A 9 -3.19 -8.14 -4.15
C GLU A 9 -4.30 -7.09 -4.27
N ILE A 10 -4.87 -6.67 -3.15
CA ILE A 10 -5.94 -5.67 -3.15
C ILE A 10 -5.43 -4.36 -3.75
N LEU A 11 -4.25 -3.91 -3.34
CA LEU A 11 -3.69 -2.66 -3.84
C LEU A 11 -3.40 -2.75 -5.35
N GLU A 12 -2.81 -3.85 -5.79
CA GLU A 12 -2.46 -4.01 -7.19
C GLU A 12 -3.68 -4.16 -8.09
N GLU A 13 -4.79 -4.68 -7.57
CA GLU A 13 -6.05 -4.77 -8.30
C GLU A 13 -6.80 -3.44 -8.32
N SER A 14 -6.66 -2.63 -7.28
CA SER A 14 -7.49 -1.44 -7.09
C SER A 14 -6.88 -0.18 -7.67
N LEU A 15 -5.56 -0.09 -7.77
CA LEU A 15 -4.86 1.11 -8.23
C LEU A 15 -4.18 0.83 -9.58
N PRO A 16 -4.21 1.80 -10.51
CA PRO A 16 -3.59 1.59 -11.84
C PRO A 16 -2.07 1.52 -11.72
N ASP A 17 -1.47 0.62 -12.48
CA ASP A 17 -0.02 0.45 -12.55
C ASP A 17 0.62 0.37 -11.17
N CYS A 18 -0.06 -0.31 -10.24
CA CYS A 18 0.36 -0.38 -8.86
C CYS A 18 1.41 -1.47 -8.66
N ILE A 19 2.46 -1.11 -7.93
CA ILE A 19 3.41 -2.07 -7.38
C ILE A 19 3.43 -1.85 -5.88
N ALA A 20 3.25 -2.91 -5.11
CA ALA A 20 3.24 -2.83 -3.66
C ALA A 20 4.19 -3.86 -3.07
N ILE A 21 4.97 -3.42 -2.09
CA ILE A 21 5.81 -4.30 -1.26
C ILE A 21 5.24 -4.21 0.15
N VAL A 22 4.72 -5.32 0.64
CA VAL A 22 4.04 -5.36 1.94
C VAL A 22 4.71 -6.39 2.82
N ASN A 23 4.99 -6.00 4.06
CA ASN A 23 5.61 -6.87 5.05
C ASN A 23 4.73 -6.98 6.29
N ASP A 24 4.70 -8.18 6.88
CA ASP A 24 4.08 -8.41 8.18
C ASP A 24 5.20 -8.31 9.22
N ASP A 25 5.40 -7.11 9.74
CA ASP A 25 6.61 -6.77 10.51
C ASP A 25 6.76 -7.56 11.80
N MET A 26 5.65 -7.92 12.42
CA MET A 26 5.64 -8.66 13.69
C MET A 26 5.30 -10.14 13.49
N ASN A 27 5.07 -10.54 12.26
CA ASN A 27 4.64 -11.89 11.91
C ASN A 27 3.38 -12.31 12.67
N ASP A 28 2.49 -11.36 12.91
CA ASP A 28 1.27 -11.58 13.71
C ASP A 28 -0.03 -11.35 12.91
N GLY A 29 0.09 -10.94 11.63
CA GLY A 29 -1.09 -10.66 10.82
C GLY A 29 -1.84 -9.39 11.21
N GLU A 30 -1.21 -8.49 11.98
CA GLU A 30 -1.84 -7.26 12.47
C GLU A 30 -1.03 -6.00 12.19
N HIS A 31 0.29 -6.08 12.26
CA HIS A 31 1.18 -4.92 12.08
C HIS A 31 1.93 -5.05 10.77
N PHE A 32 1.58 -4.18 9.81
CA PHE A 32 2.13 -4.25 8.46
C PHE A 32 2.88 -2.97 8.10
N SER A 33 3.83 -3.11 7.19
CA SER A 33 4.41 -1.97 6.49
C SER A 33 4.26 -2.17 4.99
N ALA A 34 4.05 -1.07 4.27
CA ALA A 34 3.85 -1.12 2.82
C ALA A 34 4.59 0.02 2.14
N GLN A 35 5.22 -0.30 1.01
CA GLN A 35 5.73 0.68 0.06
C GLN A 35 4.92 0.51 -1.21
N VAL A 36 4.31 1.59 -1.69
CA VAL A 36 3.35 1.52 -2.78
C VAL A 36 3.64 2.61 -3.80
N THR A 37 3.63 2.23 -5.08
CA THR A 37 3.61 3.20 -6.16
C THR A 37 2.42 2.91 -7.08
N SER A 38 1.94 3.96 -7.75
CA SER A 38 0.87 3.86 -8.74
C SER A 38 0.90 5.08 -9.63
N SER A 39 0.49 4.92 -10.89
CA SER A 39 0.34 6.05 -11.79
C SER A 39 -0.73 7.04 -11.28
N ALA A 40 -1.64 6.59 -10.44
CA ALA A 40 -2.65 7.46 -9.83
C ALA A 40 -2.04 8.46 -8.85
N PHE A 41 -0.82 8.26 -8.40
CA PHE A 41 -0.15 9.17 -7.44
C PHE A 41 0.46 10.40 -8.11
N VAL A 42 0.61 10.38 -9.42
CA VAL A 42 1.23 11.48 -10.15
C VAL A 42 0.39 12.75 -9.99
N GLY A 43 1.03 13.85 -9.60
CA GLY A 43 0.35 15.12 -9.37
C GLY A 43 -0.39 15.22 -8.05
N LYS A 44 -0.29 14.21 -7.18
CA LYS A 44 -0.97 14.18 -5.89
C LYS A 44 0.00 14.43 -4.75
N GLY A 45 -0.46 15.17 -3.75
CA GLY A 45 0.31 15.34 -2.51
C GLY A 45 0.32 14.06 -1.67
N LEU A 46 1.16 14.03 -0.67
CA LEU A 46 1.36 12.84 0.17
C LEU A 46 0.06 12.38 0.83
N VAL A 47 -0.72 13.31 1.37
CA VAL A 47 -1.98 12.99 2.03
C VAL A 47 -2.96 12.35 1.03
N GLN A 48 -3.04 12.89 -0.18
CA GLN A 48 -3.91 12.35 -1.21
C GLN A 48 -3.49 10.95 -1.64
N GLN A 49 -2.18 10.71 -1.76
CA GLN A 49 -1.65 9.38 -2.08
C GLN A 49 -2.04 8.37 -1.00
N HIS A 50 -1.88 8.74 0.27
CA HIS A 50 -2.27 7.87 1.38
C HIS A 50 -3.77 7.59 1.38
N GLN A 51 -4.59 8.60 1.09
CA GLN A 51 -6.04 8.42 1.01
C GLN A 51 -6.44 7.43 -0.07
N LEU A 52 -5.73 7.42 -1.20
CA LEU A 52 -5.99 6.45 -2.26
C LEU A 52 -5.69 5.02 -1.80
N VAL A 53 -4.62 4.82 -1.06
CA VAL A 53 -4.27 3.51 -0.53
C VAL A 53 -5.30 3.05 0.50
N TYR A 54 -5.65 3.90 1.46
CA TYR A 54 -6.65 3.54 2.47
C TYR A 54 -8.02 3.30 1.84
N GLY A 55 -8.38 4.08 0.83
CA GLY A 55 -9.62 3.86 0.10
C GLY A 55 -9.65 2.51 -0.62
N ALA A 56 -8.52 2.11 -1.19
CA ALA A 56 -8.40 0.82 -1.86
C ALA A 56 -8.56 -0.34 -0.87
N LEU A 57 -8.01 -0.20 0.34
CA LEU A 57 -8.13 -1.21 1.38
C LEU A 57 -9.50 -1.20 2.05
N GLY A 58 -10.18 -0.05 2.04
CA GLY A 58 -11.57 0.06 2.50
C GLY A 58 -11.78 -0.45 3.93
N ASP A 59 -12.80 -1.29 4.10
CA ASP A 59 -13.18 -1.79 5.41
C ASP A 59 -12.12 -2.69 6.06
N HIS A 60 -11.17 -3.21 5.31
CA HIS A 60 -10.08 -4.00 5.89
C HIS A 60 -9.26 -3.19 6.90
N MET A 61 -9.16 -1.87 6.69
CA MET A 61 -8.46 -1.00 7.64
C MET A 61 -9.18 -0.91 8.99
N LYS A 62 -10.46 -1.25 9.04
CA LYS A 62 -11.25 -1.18 10.28
C LYS A 62 -11.19 -2.46 11.08
N SER A 63 -11.09 -3.61 10.41
CA SER A 63 -11.26 -4.90 11.08
C SER A 63 -10.10 -5.86 10.90
N ASP A 64 -9.44 -5.82 9.74
CA ASP A 64 -8.43 -6.83 9.39
C ASP A 64 -7.00 -6.35 9.55
N ILE A 65 -6.78 -5.05 9.36
CA ILE A 65 -5.45 -4.46 9.42
C ILE A 65 -5.39 -3.57 10.65
N HIS A 66 -4.63 -3.99 11.66
CA HIS A 66 -4.54 -3.26 12.92
C HIS A 66 -3.69 -2.00 12.77
N ALA A 67 -2.54 -2.12 12.12
CA ALA A 67 -1.65 -1.00 11.90
C ALA A 67 -0.95 -1.16 10.55
N LEU A 68 -0.81 -0.04 9.82
CA LEU A 68 -0.13 -0.03 8.53
C LEU A 68 0.80 1.18 8.47
N ALA A 69 2.10 0.91 8.47
CA ALA A 69 3.11 1.93 8.22
C ALA A 69 3.25 2.07 6.71
N LEU A 70 2.80 3.20 6.18
CA LEU A 70 2.64 3.39 4.74
C LEU A 70 3.65 4.39 4.19
N ARG A 71 4.29 4.00 3.09
CA ARG A 71 5.09 4.91 2.26
C ARG A 71 4.59 4.84 0.84
N THR A 72 4.37 6.00 0.23
CA THR A 72 3.92 6.09 -1.15
C THR A 72 4.94 6.83 -1.99
N PHE A 73 5.03 6.43 -3.26
CA PHE A 73 5.98 7.00 -4.20
C PHE A 73 5.30 7.20 -5.54
N THR A 74 5.63 8.27 -6.23
CA THR A 74 5.30 8.37 -7.65
C THR A 74 6.18 7.39 -8.43
N PRO A 75 5.77 6.93 -9.62
CA PRO A 75 6.56 5.94 -10.36
C PRO A 75 8.00 6.33 -10.63
N ASP A 76 8.24 7.61 -10.86
CA ASP A 76 9.60 8.14 -11.13
C ASP A 76 10.49 8.08 -9.88
N ARG A 77 9.88 7.99 -8.69
CA ARG A 77 10.61 7.95 -7.42
C ARG A 77 10.60 6.58 -6.76
N TRP A 78 10.01 5.60 -7.41
CA TRP A 78 9.87 4.26 -6.88
C TRP A 78 11.23 3.58 -6.70
N PRO A 79 11.66 3.30 -5.45
CA PRO A 79 13.00 2.73 -5.23
C PRO A 79 13.18 1.34 -5.83
N GLY A 80 12.09 0.57 -5.93
CA GLY A 80 12.16 -0.77 -6.49
C GLY A 80 12.34 -0.81 -8.00
N SER A 81 12.16 0.31 -8.70
CA SER A 81 12.32 0.37 -10.15
C SER A 81 13.71 0.78 -10.58
N SER A 82 14.58 1.15 -9.65
CA SER A 82 15.92 1.56 -9.99
C SER A 82 16.74 0.39 -10.51
N THR A 83 17.45 0.61 -11.53
CA THR A 83 18.31 -0.39 -12.11
C THR A 83 19.74 0.04 -12.01
#